data_bf8c21c9a01f1d90c1d89522c214dd5b
#
_entry.id   bf8c21c9a01f1d90c1d89522c214dd5b
#
_cell.length_a   1.000
_cell.length_b   1.000
_cell.length_c   1.000
_cell.angle_alpha   90.00
_cell.angle_beta   90.00
_cell.angle_gamma   90.00
#
_symmetry.space_group_name_H-M   'P 1'
#
loop_
_entity.id
_entity.type
_entity.pdbx_description
1 polymer ?
#
loop_
_entity_poly.entity_id
_entity_poly.type
_entity_poly.pdbx_seq_one_letter_code
_entity_poly.pdbx_strand_id
1 'polypeptide(L)'
;MNEIILLGTGCPAPSHERYGPSTLFMSQNIKFVIDAGSGVTQRLSECAILPSEIDFVLITHLHSDHIVDLYQLFISGWHTGRNFPFRIYGPIGIKKYFEKILEAYRDELGLREVWEARPNVEGLKVEIHEINSESLISIDGIEILPIEVNHLPVEPAFGYKVIVNKSKSLVYSGDTSYSKNLEEASNNVDLLIHELYTGLDFHPERMSEVTIENVKKYHSTAEQVGELARNANVKKLVLNHFVPPKFDEKDILEKIQKHYKGETILGTDLLRIEF
;
A
#
# COMPACT_ATOMS: atom_id res chain seq x y z
N MET A 1 15.78 10.55 9.60
CA MET A 1 15.96 9.57 8.51
C MET A 1 14.57 9.12 8.14
N ASN A 2 14.26 9.09 6.87
CA ASN A 2 12.98 8.58 6.37
C ASN A 2 13.23 7.24 5.73
N GLU A 3 12.46 6.24 6.06
CA GLU A 3 12.61 4.87 5.58
C GLU A 3 11.25 4.32 5.11
N ILE A 4 11.29 3.58 4.02
CA ILE A 4 10.21 2.74 3.54
C ILE A 4 10.63 1.28 3.70
N ILE A 5 9.71 0.43 4.14
CA ILE A 5 9.87 -1.03 4.08
C ILE A 5 8.71 -1.60 3.27
N LEU A 6 9.04 -2.30 2.19
CA LEU A 6 8.03 -3.05 1.43
C LEU A 6 7.69 -4.31 2.22
N LEU A 7 6.62 -4.29 2.99
CA LEU A 7 6.22 -5.44 3.83
C LEU A 7 5.72 -6.60 2.98
N GLY A 8 5.02 -6.32 1.89
CA GLY A 8 4.56 -7.29 0.92
C GLY A 8 4.48 -6.67 -0.47
N THR A 9 4.95 -7.40 -1.46
CA THR A 9 5.10 -6.96 -2.86
C THR A 9 4.29 -7.80 -3.85
N GLY A 10 3.44 -8.69 -3.32
CA GLY A 10 2.58 -9.57 -4.12
C GLY A 10 1.25 -8.94 -4.52
N CYS A 11 0.36 -9.77 -5.01
CA CYS A 11 -0.98 -9.45 -5.49
C CYS A 11 -1.97 -10.50 -4.93
N PRO A 12 -3.25 -10.58 -5.37
CA PRO A 12 -4.19 -11.59 -4.86
C PRO A 12 -3.73 -13.03 -5.06
N ALA A 13 -2.87 -13.30 -6.05
CA ALA A 13 -2.33 -14.64 -6.28
C ALA A 13 -1.35 -15.03 -5.15
N PRO A 14 -1.58 -16.16 -4.45
CA PRO A 14 -0.74 -16.55 -3.33
C PRO A 14 0.69 -16.86 -3.77
N SER A 15 1.65 -16.35 -3.03
CA SER A 15 3.08 -16.60 -3.20
C SER A 15 3.72 -16.81 -1.84
N HIS A 16 4.72 -17.68 -1.75
CA HIS A 16 5.52 -17.86 -0.53
C HIS A 16 6.68 -16.86 -0.45
N GLU A 17 7.00 -16.19 -1.55
CA GLU A 17 8.07 -15.20 -1.64
C GLU A 17 7.55 -13.75 -1.49
N ARG A 18 6.27 -13.53 -1.87
CA ARG A 18 5.65 -12.20 -1.91
C ARG A 18 4.31 -12.22 -1.19
N TYR A 19 4.24 -11.55 -0.08
CA TYR A 19 3.02 -11.37 0.71
C TYR A 19 2.12 -10.30 0.08
N GLY A 20 0.89 -10.18 0.58
CA GLY A 20 -0.07 -9.21 0.08
C GLY A 20 0.43 -7.76 0.19
N PRO A 21 -0.04 -6.87 -0.69
CA PRO A 21 0.49 -5.51 -0.79
C PRO A 21 0.36 -4.77 0.55
N SER A 22 1.49 -4.35 1.06
CA SER A 22 1.59 -3.51 2.25
C SER A 22 2.97 -2.85 2.32
N THR A 23 3.00 -1.58 2.69
CA THR A 23 4.24 -0.79 2.73
C THR A 23 4.27 0.03 4.01
N LEU A 24 5.33 -0.12 4.80
CA LEU A 24 5.54 0.68 6.00
C LEU A 24 6.36 1.93 5.67
N PHE A 25 5.85 3.07 6.08
CA PHE A 25 6.58 4.33 6.13
C PHE A 25 7.01 4.64 7.56
N MET A 26 8.26 5.08 7.71
CA MET A 26 8.78 5.55 9.00
C MET A 26 9.53 6.87 8.84
N SER A 27 9.22 7.83 9.69
CA SER A 27 9.95 9.09 9.82
C SER A 27 9.96 9.50 11.28
N GLN A 28 11.14 9.74 11.85
CA GLN A 28 11.34 10.14 13.25
C GLN A 28 10.35 9.51 14.26
N ASN A 29 9.17 10.12 14.42
CA ASN A 29 8.18 9.75 15.42
C ASN A 29 6.89 9.15 14.82
N ILE A 30 6.78 9.06 13.49
CA ILE A 30 5.58 8.60 12.80
C ILE A 30 5.86 7.31 12.05
N LYS A 31 4.99 6.32 12.26
CA LYS A 31 4.95 5.07 11.52
C LYS A 31 3.54 4.85 10.99
N PHE A 32 3.41 4.68 9.69
CA PHE A 32 2.11 4.31 9.11
C PHE A 32 2.28 3.25 8.01
N VAL A 33 1.22 2.51 7.80
CA VAL A 33 1.19 1.47 6.76
C VAL A 33 0.30 1.93 5.61
N ILE A 34 0.73 1.73 4.39
CA ILE A 34 -0.08 1.86 3.17
C ILE A 34 -0.50 0.46 2.78
N ASP A 35 -1.80 0.23 2.77
CA ASP A 35 -2.50 -1.04 2.59
C ASP A 35 -2.19 -2.10 3.66
N ALA A 36 -3.13 -2.98 3.88
CA ALA A 36 -3.07 -4.04 4.87
C ALA A 36 -3.38 -5.40 4.22
N GLY A 37 -2.53 -5.76 3.27
CA GLY A 37 -2.59 -7.04 2.59
C GLY A 37 -2.22 -8.21 3.49
N SER A 38 -2.42 -9.41 2.96
CA SER A 38 -2.23 -10.66 3.68
C SER A 38 -0.81 -10.77 4.27
N GLY A 39 -0.70 -10.99 5.58
CA GLY A 39 0.54 -11.16 6.32
C GLY A 39 1.19 -9.88 6.83
N VAL A 40 0.54 -8.72 6.76
CA VAL A 40 1.10 -7.44 7.20
C VAL A 40 1.65 -7.48 8.63
N THR A 41 0.95 -8.13 9.57
CA THR A 41 1.39 -8.21 10.98
C THR A 41 2.61 -9.10 11.17
N GLN A 42 2.70 -10.20 10.43
CA GLN A 42 3.85 -11.09 10.43
C GLN A 42 5.09 -10.36 9.89
N ARG A 43 4.91 -9.62 8.79
CA ARG A 43 5.98 -8.83 8.18
C ARG A 43 6.46 -7.68 9.07
N LEU A 44 5.56 -6.99 9.78
CA LEU A 44 5.95 -6.03 10.81
C LEU A 44 6.79 -6.68 11.90
N SER A 45 6.38 -7.86 12.38
CA SER A 45 7.12 -8.62 13.40
C SER A 45 8.52 -9.04 12.93
N GLU A 46 8.67 -9.46 11.68
CA GLU A 46 9.98 -9.76 11.08
C GLU A 46 10.90 -8.54 11.01
N CYS A 47 10.31 -7.34 10.89
CA CYS A 47 11.03 -6.06 10.97
C CYS A 47 11.31 -5.60 12.41
N ALA A 48 10.92 -6.37 13.42
CA ALA A 48 10.97 -6.01 14.84
C ALA A 48 10.14 -4.75 15.18
N ILE A 49 9.02 -4.57 14.49
CA ILE A 49 8.06 -3.48 14.70
C ILE A 49 6.76 -4.07 15.21
N LEU A 50 6.28 -3.55 16.34
CA LEU A 50 5.02 -3.99 16.92
C LEU A 50 3.84 -3.32 16.19
N PRO A 51 2.73 -4.03 15.95
CA PRO A 51 1.51 -3.43 15.39
C PRO A 51 0.95 -2.27 16.23
N SER A 52 1.29 -2.22 17.53
CA SER A 52 0.94 -1.10 18.42
C SER A 52 1.71 0.20 18.14
N GLU A 53 2.78 0.14 17.39
CA GLU A 53 3.59 1.31 17.02
C GLU A 53 3.09 2.01 15.75
N ILE A 54 2.07 1.44 15.07
CA ILE A 54 1.51 2.02 13.85
C ILE A 54 0.48 3.09 14.23
N ASP A 55 0.77 4.32 13.84
CA ASP A 55 -0.05 5.50 14.16
C ASP A 55 -1.35 5.54 13.37
N PHE A 56 -1.31 5.13 12.10
CA PHE A 56 -2.49 5.03 11.22
C PHE A 56 -2.23 4.16 10.00
N VAL A 57 -3.30 3.85 9.27
CA VAL A 57 -3.27 3.10 8.02
C VAL A 57 -3.87 3.95 6.90
N LEU A 58 -3.21 3.97 5.74
CA LEU A 58 -3.73 4.51 4.49
C LEU A 58 -4.20 3.34 3.62
N ILE A 59 -5.41 3.40 3.12
CA ILE A 59 -5.95 2.41 2.17
C ILE A 59 -6.07 3.04 0.80
N THR A 60 -5.45 2.43 -0.20
CA THR A 60 -5.46 2.92 -1.58
C THR A 60 -6.82 2.69 -2.24
N HIS A 61 -7.37 1.50 -2.13
CA HIS A 61 -8.65 1.10 -2.68
C HIS A 61 -9.20 -0.16 -1.98
N LEU A 62 -10.41 -0.60 -2.34
CA LEU A 62 -11.11 -1.66 -1.61
C LEU A 62 -11.02 -3.05 -2.26
N HIS A 63 -9.99 -3.36 -3.03
CA HIS A 63 -9.70 -4.74 -3.38
C HIS A 63 -9.30 -5.56 -2.15
N SER A 64 -9.67 -6.83 -2.15
CA SER A 64 -9.51 -7.70 -0.98
C SER A 64 -8.06 -7.87 -0.54
N ASP A 65 -7.14 -7.94 -1.47
CA ASP A 65 -5.71 -8.11 -1.19
C ASP A 65 -5.05 -6.90 -0.53
N HIS A 66 -5.67 -5.71 -0.60
CA HIS A 66 -5.21 -4.49 0.07
C HIS A 66 -5.78 -4.29 1.48
N ILE A 67 -6.85 -5.02 1.83
CA ILE A 67 -7.60 -4.79 3.09
C ILE A 67 -7.84 -6.05 3.92
N VAL A 68 -7.44 -7.24 3.44
CA VAL A 68 -7.80 -8.53 4.06
C VAL A 68 -7.31 -8.65 5.50
N ASP A 69 -6.13 -8.15 5.84
CA ASP A 69 -5.56 -8.25 7.20
C ASP A 69 -5.72 -6.95 8.02
N LEU A 70 -6.58 -6.02 7.58
CA LEU A 70 -6.84 -4.78 8.32
C LEU A 70 -7.37 -5.05 9.74
N TYR A 71 -8.26 -6.05 9.89
CA TYR A 71 -8.72 -6.47 11.21
C TYR A 71 -7.59 -7.10 12.04
N GLN A 72 -6.73 -7.92 11.43
CA GLN A 72 -5.61 -8.53 12.12
C GLN A 72 -4.62 -7.46 12.61
N LEU A 73 -4.37 -6.42 11.82
CA LEU A 73 -3.54 -5.29 12.23
C LEU A 73 -4.17 -4.52 13.40
N PHE A 74 -5.48 -4.31 13.36
CA PHE A 74 -6.24 -3.69 14.44
C PHE A 74 -6.11 -4.46 15.76
N ILE A 75 -6.47 -5.75 15.77
CA ILE A 75 -6.50 -6.56 17.00
C ILE A 75 -5.11 -6.85 17.53
N SER A 76 -4.13 -7.09 16.66
CA SER A 76 -2.73 -7.29 17.06
C SER A 76 -2.13 -6.02 17.68
N GLY A 77 -2.48 -4.84 17.16
CA GLY A 77 -2.07 -3.57 17.74
C GLY A 77 -2.57 -3.40 19.17
N TRP A 78 -3.85 -3.71 19.43
CA TRP A 78 -4.39 -3.70 20.78
C TRP A 78 -3.68 -4.71 21.70
N HIS A 79 -3.47 -5.94 21.22
CA HIS A 79 -2.78 -6.98 22.00
C HIS A 79 -1.32 -6.64 22.33
N THR A 80 -0.65 -5.92 21.46
CA THR A 80 0.76 -5.49 21.67
C THR A 80 0.88 -4.14 22.40
N GLY A 81 -0.25 -3.58 22.86
CA GLY A 81 -0.25 -2.44 23.80
C GLY A 81 -0.65 -1.09 23.21
N ARG A 82 -1.24 -1.02 21.99
CA ARG A 82 -1.76 0.25 21.46
C ARG A 82 -2.74 0.87 22.47
N ASN A 83 -2.52 2.10 22.83
CA ASN A 83 -3.31 2.85 23.81
C ASN A 83 -3.96 4.12 23.26
N PHE A 84 -4.09 4.18 21.93
CA PHE A 84 -4.77 5.23 21.17
C PHE A 84 -5.67 4.59 20.11
N PRO A 85 -6.66 5.32 19.56
CA PRO A 85 -7.57 4.77 18.56
C PRO A 85 -6.84 4.26 17.30
N PHE A 86 -7.32 3.15 16.74
CA PHE A 86 -6.87 2.67 15.44
C PHE A 86 -7.41 3.58 14.35
N ARG A 87 -6.53 4.30 13.66
CA ARG A 87 -6.87 5.29 12.65
C ARG A 87 -6.73 4.72 11.26
N ILE A 88 -7.78 4.89 10.45
CA ILE A 88 -7.83 4.47 9.05
C ILE A 88 -8.20 5.68 8.19
N TYR A 89 -7.40 5.94 7.17
CA TYR A 89 -7.73 6.85 6.08
C TYR A 89 -7.87 6.04 4.80
N GLY A 90 -8.96 6.22 4.05
CA GLY A 90 -9.16 5.45 2.82
C GLY A 90 -10.34 5.95 2.00
N PRO A 91 -10.61 5.32 0.84
CA PRO A 91 -11.69 5.70 -0.04
C PRO A 91 -13.06 5.54 0.60
N ILE A 92 -14.07 6.22 0.04
CA ILE A 92 -15.46 6.02 0.43
C ILE A 92 -15.82 4.53 0.38
N GLY A 93 -16.52 4.06 1.42
CA GLY A 93 -16.85 2.65 1.63
C GLY A 93 -15.96 1.92 2.66
N ILE A 94 -14.76 2.43 2.97
CA ILE A 94 -13.87 1.82 3.98
C ILE A 94 -14.50 1.80 5.37
N LYS A 95 -15.25 2.84 5.73
CA LYS A 95 -15.99 2.90 7.00
C LYS A 95 -17.02 1.79 7.08
N LYS A 96 -17.86 1.66 6.08
CA LYS A 96 -18.88 0.60 6.01
C LYS A 96 -18.25 -0.80 6.05
N TYR A 97 -17.15 -0.99 5.33
CA TYR A 97 -16.40 -2.25 5.31
C TYR A 97 -15.92 -2.62 6.72
N PHE A 98 -15.18 -1.73 7.38
CA PHE A 98 -14.58 -2.03 8.67
C PHE A 98 -15.61 -2.15 9.79
N GLU A 99 -16.68 -1.34 9.80
CA GLU A 99 -17.81 -1.48 10.71
C GLU A 99 -18.48 -2.86 10.61
N LYS A 100 -18.61 -3.43 9.40
CA LYS A 100 -19.14 -4.79 9.20
C LYS A 100 -18.19 -5.87 9.74
N ILE A 101 -16.90 -5.68 9.63
CA ILE A 101 -15.92 -6.58 10.25
C ILE A 101 -16.04 -6.52 11.78
N LEU A 102 -16.06 -5.32 12.37
CA LEU A 102 -16.25 -5.16 13.81
C LEU A 102 -17.58 -5.76 14.30
N GLU A 103 -18.65 -5.65 13.52
CA GLU A 103 -19.93 -6.28 13.81
C GLU A 103 -19.81 -7.81 13.84
N ALA A 104 -19.07 -8.41 12.90
CA ALA A 104 -18.84 -9.85 12.85
C ALA A 104 -18.04 -10.37 14.06
N TYR A 105 -17.15 -9.56 14.61
CA TYR A 105 -16.32 -9.90 15.78
C TYR A 105 -16.83 -9.33 17.10
N ARG A 106 -18.04 -8.77 17.14
CA ARG A 106 -18.59 -8.05 18.32
C ARG A 106 -18.55 -8.88 19.60
N ASP A 107 -19.02 -10.11 19.54
CA ASP A 107 -19.12 -10.98 20.71
C ASP A 107 -17.73 -11.39 21.20
N GLU A 108 -16.82 -11.68 20.31
CA GLU A 108 -15.42 -12.02 20.60
C GLU A 108 -14.69 -10.83 21.23
N LEU A 109 -14.82 -9.64 20.66
CA LEU A 109 -14.23 -8.40 21.21
C LEU A 109 -14.78 -8.09 22.61
N GLY A 110 -16.10 -8.22 22.82
CA GLY A 110 -16.73 -8.00 24.12
C GLY A 110 -16.25 -9.00 25.18
N LEU A 111 -16.06 -10.26 24.82
CA LEU A 111 -15.47 -11.25 25.72
C LEU A 111 -14.03 -10.90 26.10
N ARG A 112 -13.19 -10.49 25.14
CA ARG A 112 -11.81 -10.11 25.43
C ARG A 112 -11.74 -8.88 26.32
N GLU A 113 -12.54 -7.85 26.05
CA GLU A 113 -12.56 -6.64 26.86
C GLU A 113 -12.86 -6.95 28.34
N VAL A 114 -13.86 -7.82 28.59
CA VAL A 114 -14.27 -8.18 29.96
C VAL A 114 -13.28 -9.14 30.63
N TRP A 115 -12.85 -10.21 29.92
CA TRP A 115 -12.05 -11.26 30.53
C TRP A 115 -10.56 -10.95 30.62
N GLU A 116 -10.00 -10.30 29.58
CA GLU A 116 -8.58 -9.95 29.59
C GLU A 116 -8.32 -8.69 30.42
N ALA A 117 -9.34 -7.85 30.65
CA ALA A 117 -9.27 -6.64 31.48
C ALA A 117 -8.03 -5.77 31.19
N ARG A 118 -7.67 -5.65 29.91
CA ARG A 118 -6.47 -4.90 29.50
C ARG A 118 -6.62 -3.41 29.82
N PRO A 119 -5.57 -2.73 30.30
CA PRO A 119 -5.65 -1.32 30.68
C PRO A 119 -5.75 -0.38 29.45
N ASN A 120 -5.39 -0.85 28.26
CA ASN A 120 -5.33 -0.06 27.03
C ASN A 120 -6.67 -0.05 26.25
N VAL A 121 -7.79 0.26 26.91
CA VAL A 121 -9.13 0.28 26.30
C VAL A 121 -9.25 1.26 25.13
N GLU A 122 -8.47 2.33 25.12
CA GLU A 122 -8.44 3.28 23.99
C GLU A 122 -7.97 2.61 22.70
N GLY A 123 -7.15 1.57 22.78
CA GLY A 123 -6.68 0.80 21.64
C GLY A 123 -7.77 -0.02 20.91
N LEU A 124 -8.96 -0.21 21.51
CA LEU A 124 -10.12 -0.80 20.83
C LEU A 124 -10.99 0.23 20.10
N LYS A 125 -10.77 1.51 20.32
CA LYS A 125 -11.48 2.55 19.57
C LYS A 125 -10.95 2.60 18.12
N VAL A 126 -11.83 3.00 17.21
CA VAL A 126 -11.53 3.13 15.79
C VAL A 126 -11.94 4.53 15.31
N GLU A 127 -11.05 5.17 14.58
CA GLU A 127 -11.29 6.44 13.89
C GLU A 127 -11.12 6.21 12.39
N ILE A 128 -12.19 6.37 11.60
CA ILE A 128 -12.17 6.14 10.16
C ILE A 128 -12.49 7.44 9.44
N HIS A 129 -11.58 7.82 8.56
CA HIS A 129 -11.67 9.02 7.74
C HIS A 129 -11.78 8.61 6.26
N GLU A 130 -12.97 8.78 5.69
CA GLU A 130 -13.14 8.63 4.24
C GLU A 130 -12.60 9.88 3.56
N ILE A 131 -11.66 9.68 2.65
CA ILE A 131 -10.92 10.75 1.96
C ILE A 131 -11.29 10.85 0.48
N ASN A 132 -10.94 11.97 -0.12
CA ASN A 132 -11.03 12.24 -1.55
C ASN A 132 -9.75 12.95 -2.03
N SER A 133 -9.67 13.27 -3.33
CA SER A 133 -8.50 13.92 -3.92
C SER A 133 -8.20 15.34 -3.41
N GLU A 134 -9.15 15.99 -2.73
CA GLU A 134 -8.96 17.31 -2.11
C GLU A 134 -8.50 17.22 -0.65
N SER A 135 -8.43 16.00 -0.10
CA SER A 135 -8.04 15.79 1.29
C SER A 135 -6.56 16.07 1.51
N LEU A 136 -6.22 16.57 2.68
CA LEU A 136 -4.86 16.75 3.15
C LEU A 136 -4.75 16.17 4.54
N ILE A 137 -3.87 15.18 4.73
CA ILE A 137 -3.51 14.66 6.04
C ILE A 137 -2.19 15.30 6.45
N SER A 138 -2.19 16.04 7.55
CA SER A 138 -0.98 16.73 8.03
C SER A 138 -0.71 16.32 9.48
N ILE A 139 0.42 15.66 9.71
CA ILE A 139 0.83 15.11 11.01
C ILE A 139 2.36 15.25 11.15
N ASP A 140 2.80 15.92 12.21
CA ASP A 140 4.23 15.99 12.60
C ASP A 140 5.21 16.31 11.45
N GLY A 141 4.86 17.29 10.62
CA GLY A 141 5.69 17.72 9.48
C GLY A 141 5.59 16.82 8.26
N ILE A 142 4.70 15.85 8.27
CA ILE A 142 4.36 15.01 7.11
C ILE A 142 3.04 15.51 6.53
N GLU A 143 3.02 15.76 5.23
CA GLU A 143 1.82 16.06 4.45
C GLU A 143 1.56 14.90 3.49
N ILE A 144 0.33 14.38 3.49
CA ILE A 144 -0.08 13.27 2.62
C ILE A 144 -1.27 13.74 1.79
N LEU A 145 -1.12 13.66 0.46
CA LEU A 145 -2.13 14.04 -0.50
C LEU A 145 -2.56 12.79 -1.29
N PRO A 146 -3.85 12.43 -1.26
CA PRO A 146 -4.40 11.41 -2.12
C PRO A 146 -4.34 11.86 -3.59
N ILE A 147 -3.98 10.94 -4.47
CA ILE A 147 -3.92 11.14 -5.92
C ILE A 147 -4.95 10.19 -6.52
N GLU A 148 -6.00 10.71 -7.11
CA GLU A 148 -6.95 9.85 -7.82
C GLU A 148 -6.29 9.19 -9.02
N VAL A 149 -6.37 7.85 -9.10
CA VAL A 149 -5.73 7.02 -10.12
C VAL A 149 -6.73 6.18 -10.88
N ASN A 150 -6.31 5.56 -11.98
CA ASN A 150 -7.18 4.84 -12.91
C ASN A 150 -7.17 3.33 -12.61
N HIS A 151 -8.12 2.84 -11.83
CA HIS A 151 -8.22 1.42 -11.48
C HIS A 151 -9.64 0.84 -11.70
N LEU A 152 -10.27 1.23 -12.80
CA LEU A 152 -11.61 0.73 -13.15
C LEU A 152 -11.66 -0.80 -13.22
N PRO A 153 -12.74 -1.44 -12.67
CA PRO A 153 -13.99 -0.84 -12.21
C PRO A 153 -14.02 -0.43 -10.73
N VAL A 154 -12.91 -0.45 -10.00
CA VAL A 154 -12.86 -0.06 -8.58
C VAL A 154 -12.59 1.43 -8.47
N GLU A 155 -13.61 2.15 -8.02
CA GLU A 155 -13.57 3.61 -7.84
C GLU A 155 -14.23 4.02 -6.51
N PRO A 156 -13.64 5.00 -5.83
CA PRO A 156 -12.38 5.66 -6.11
C PRO A 156 -11.17 4.78 -5.73
N ALA A 157 -10.06 4.97 -6.42
CA ALA A 157 -8.75 4.41 -6.11
C ALA A 157 -7.71 5.53 -6.01
N PHE A 158 -6.80 5.41 -5.04
CA PHE A 158 -5.83 6.44 -4.74
C PHE A 158 -4.39 5.91 -4.77
N GLY A 159 -3.48 6.72 -5.36
CA GLY A 159 -2.10 6.78 -4.93
C GLY A 159 -1.94 7.82 -3.82
N TYR A 160 -0.73 7.94 -3.26
CA TYR A 160 -0.43 8.91 -2.21
C TYR A 160 0.88 9.63 -2.49
N LYS A 161 0.84 10.97 -2.44
CA LYS A 161 2.06 11.77 -2.36
C LYS A 161 2.35 12.10 -0.90
N VAL A 162 3.54 11.74 -0.43
CA VAL A 162 4.00 12.02 0.94
C VAL A 162 5.14 13.03 0.86
N ILE A 163 4.99 14.14 1.56
CA ILE A 163 5.99 15.21 1.66
C ILE A 163 6.45 15.30 3.10
N VAL A 164 7.76 15.20 3.31
CA VAL A 164 8.38 15.22 4.63
C VAL A 164 9.19 16.51 4.80
N ASN A 165 8.83 17.28 5.83
CA ASN A 165 9.50 18.54 6.18
C ASN A 165 9.70 19.49 4.99
N LYS A 166 8.77 19.49 4.02
CA LYS A 166 8.79 20.30 2.79
C LYS A 166 10.06 20.12 1.93
N SER A 167 10.82 19.07 2.14
CA SER A 167 12.13 18.88 1.50
C SER A 167 12.31 17.55 0.77
N LYS A 168 11.68 16.52 1.27
CA LYS A 168 11.70 15.16 0.69
C LYS A 168 10.31 14.75 0.27
N SER A 169 10.21 14.04 -0.82
CA SER A 169 8.90 13.58 -1.32
C SER A 169 8.96 12.20 -1.92
N LEU A 170 7.93 11.43 -1.68
CA LEU A 170 7.68 10.17 -2.36
C LEU A 170 6.27 10.15 -2.96
N VAL A 171 6.09 9.35 -3.99
CA VAL A 171 4.76 8.96 -4.49
C VAL A 171 4.64 7.44 -4.44
N TYR A 172 3.51 6.97 -3.92
CA TYR A 172 3.08 5.58 -3.95
C TYR A 172 1.89 5.48 -4.91
N SER A 173 1.97 4.60 -5.91
CA SER A 173 0.96 4.59 -6.99
C SER A 173 -0.41 4.07 -6.55
N GLY A 174 -0.48 3.15 -5.57
CA GLY A 174 -1.61 2.22 -5.51
C GLY A 174 -1.67 1.39 -6.79
N ASP A 175 -2.79 0.73 -7.02
CA ASP A 175 -3.02 0.02 -8.29
C ASP A 175 -3.58 0.97 -9.33
N THR A 176 -3.03 0.95 -10.53
CA THR A 176 -3.44 1.89 -11.58
C THR A 176 -2.97 1.47 -12.98
N SER A 177 -3.80 1.63 -13.99
CA SER A 177 -3.28 1.81 -15.34
C SER A 177 -2.58 3.17 -15.45
N TYR A 178 -1.95 3.47 -16.60
CA TYR A 178 -1.28 4.76 -16.75
C TYR A 178 -2.18 5.93 -16.33
N SER A 179 -1.72 6.71 -15.36
CA SER A 179 -2.45 7.84 -14.78
C SER A 179 -1.70 9.15 -14.97
N LYS A 180 -2.34 10.11 -15.61
CA LYS A 180 -1.78 11.45 -15.80
C LYS A 180 -1.67 12.21 -14.47
N ASN A 181 -2.65 12.04 -13.57
CA ASN A 181 -2.61 12.64 -12.23
C ASN A 181 -1.40 12.14 -11.44
N LEU A 182 -1.12 10.83 -11.53
CA LEU A 182 0.04 10.23 -10.88
C LEU A 182 1.37 10.74 -11.48
N GLU A 183 1.44 10.88 -12.81
CA GLU A 183 2.61 11.46 -13.48
C GLU A 183 2.87 12.89 -12.99
N GLU A 184 1.85 13.73 -12.97
CA GLU A 184 1.95 15.12 -12.51
C GLU A 184 2.35 15.21 -11.03
N ALA A 185 1.75 14.39 -10.18
CA ALA A 185 2.09 14.33 -8.76
C ALA A 185 3.53 13.84 -8.52
N SER A 186 4.06 13.01 -9.43
CA SER A 186 5.41 12.44 -9.37
C SER A 186 6.51 13.39 -9.87
N ASN A 187 6.18 14.59 -10.31
CA ASN A 187 7.18 15.54 -10.83
C ASN A 187 8.29 15.80 -9.81
N ASN A 188 9.55 15.46 -10.20
CA ASN A 188 10.78 15.66 -9.45
C ASN A 188 10.79 15.04 -8.03
N VAL A 189 9.99 13.99 -7.76
CA VAL A 189 10.01 13.33 -6.45
C VAL A 189 11.32 12.56 -6.22
N ASP A 190 11.70 12.42 -4.96
CA ASP A 190 12.88 11.66 -4.58
C ASP A 190 12.68 10.16 -4.80
N LEU A 191 11.45 9.68 -4.59
CA LEU A 191 11.11 8.27 -4.71
C LEU A 191 9.72 8.10 -5.34
N LEU A 192 9.62 7.23 -6.35
CA LEU A 192 8.35 6.70 -6.85
C LEU A 192 8.30 5.21 -6.57
N ILE A 193 7.28 4.76 -5.84
CA ILE A 193 6.94 3.35 -5.66
C ILE A 193 5.73 3.06 -6.54
N HIS A 194 5.89 2.20 -7.54
CA HIS A 194 4.86 1.95 -8.54
C HIS A 194 4.54 0.46 -8.65
N GLU A 195 3.25 0.14 -8.80
CA GLU A 195 2.78 -1.20 -9.12
C GLU A 195 3.26 -1.65 -10.50
N LEU A 196 3.21 -2.96 -10.78
CA LEU A 196 3.62 -3.46 -12.08
C LEU A 196 2.81 -4.66 -12.57
N TYR A 197 2.20 -4.51 -13.75
CA TYR A 197 1.73 -5.64 -14.54
C TYR A 197 2.91 -6.32 -15.23
N THR A 198 3.20 -7.55 -14.82
CA THR A 198 4.35 -8.32 -15.33
C THR A 198 4.00 -9.17 -16.57
N GLY A 199 2.74 -9.54 -16.72
CA GLY A 199 2.20 -10.20 -17.91
C GLY A 199 2.62 -11.64 -18.14
N LEU A 200 3.59 -12.14 -17.37
CA LEU A 200 4.08 -13.51 -17.49
C LEU A 200 3.39 -14.39 -16.44
N ASP A 201 3.15 -15.65 -16.83
CA ASP A 201 2.68 -16.72 -15.94
C ASP A 201 1.18 -16.70 -15.53
N PHE A 202 0.33 -16.02 -16.29
CA PHE A 202 -1.08 -16.36 -16.27
C PHE A 202 -1.27 -17.73 -16.94
N HIS A 203 -1.66 -18.73 -16.14
CA HIS A 203 -1.91 -20.06 -16.67
C HIS A 203 -3.15 -20.04 -17.61
N PRO A 204 -3.01 -20.30 -18.91
CA PRO A 204 -4.14 -20.30 -19.86
C PRO A 204 -5.25 -21.27 -19.48
N GLU A 205 -4.90 -22.33 -18.72
CA GLU A 205 -5.86 -23.31 -18.19
C GLU A 205 -6.74 -22.76 -17.07
N ARG A 206 -6.33 -21.67 -16.40
CA ARG A 206 -7.03 -21.08 -15.26
C ARG A 206 -7.66 -19.72 -15.55
N MET A 207 -7.20 -19.04 -16.60
CA MET A 207 -7.67 -17.73 -17.00
C MET A 207 -7.93 -17.68 -18.49
N SER A 208 -9.09 -17.16 -18.89
CA SER A 208 -9.37 -16.90 -20.30
C SER A 208 -8.52 -15.73 -20.81
N GLU A 209 -8.29 -15.65 -22.10
CA GLU A 209 -7.66 -14.49 -22.76
C GLU A 209 -8.36 -13.19 -22.40
N VAL A 210 -9.70 -13.21 -22.31
CA VAL A 210 -10.51 -12.06 -21.91
C VAL A 210 -10.18 -11.62 -20.47
N THR A 211 -10.00 -12.58 -19.56
CA THR A 211 -9.61 -12.26 -18.17
C THR A 211 -8.25 -11.59 -18.12
N ILE A 212 -7.26 -12.14 -18.85
CA ILE A 212 -5.89 -11.60 -18.92
C ILE A 212 -5.91 -10.17 -19.48
N GLU A 213 -6.62 -9.95 -20.59
CA GLU A 213 -6.78 -8.63 -21.21
C GLU A 213 -7.48 -7.63 -20.27
N ASN A 214 -8.48 -8.08 -19.51
CA ASN A 214 -9.15 -7.20 -18.54
C ASN A 214 -8.23 -6.84 -17.38
N VAL A 215 -7.50 -7.79 -16.79
CA VAL A 215 -6.51 -7.50 -15.72
C VAL A 215 -5.46 -6.51 -16.21
N LYS A 216 -4.95 -6.67 -17.42
CA LYS A 216 -3.97 -5.75 -18.02
C LYS A 216 -4.49 -4.30 -18.13
N LYS A 217 -5.79 -4.12 -18.35
CA LYS A 217 -6.37 -2.76 -18.60
C LYS A 217 -6.36 -1.84 -17.37
N TYR A 218 -6.32 -2.41 -16.16
CA TYR A 218 -6.35 -1.62 -14.93
C TYR A 218 -5.04 -1.65 -14.12
N HIS A 219 -3.96 -2.19 -14.74
CA HIS A 219 -2.59 -2.16 -14.23
C HIS A 219 -1.63 -1.52 -15.24
N SER A 220 -0.46 -1.10 -14.80
CA SER A 220 0.57 -0.46 -15.63
C SER A 220 1.63 -1.44 -16.11
N THR A 221 1.95 -1.40 -17.41
CA THR A 221 3.07 -2.19 -17.98
C THR A 221 4.43 -1.55 -17.66
N ALA A 222 5.50 -2.33 -17.79
CA ALA A 222 6.87 -1.85 -17.58
C ALA A 222 7.24 -0.64 -18.45
N GLU A 223 6.78 -0.64 -19.71
CA GLU A 223 6.97 0.47 -20.63
C GLU A 223 6.27 1.75 -20.14
N GLN A 224 5.01 1.63 -19.70
CA GLN A 224 4.23 2.75 -19.18
C GLN A 224 4.83 3.32 -17.89
N VAL A 225 5.28 2.46 -16.97
CA VAL A 225 5.96 2.89 -15.73
C VAL A 225 7.27 3.60 -16.04
N GLY A 226 8.08 3.07 -16.96
CA GLY A 226 9.32 3.71 -17.41
C GLY A 226 9.07 5.07 -18.08
N GLU A 227 8.02 5.17 -18.89
CA GLU A 227 7.62 6.42 -19.53
C GLU A 227 7.16 7.47 -18.50
N LEU A 228 6.32 7.10 -17.55
CA LEU A 228 5.87 7.96 -16.45
C LEU A 228 7.07 8.45 -15.63
N ALA A 229 7.96 7.55 -15.20
CA ALA A 229 9.13 7.90 -14.40
C ALA A 229 10.06 8.87 -15.12
N ARG A 230 10.26 8.72 -16.45
CA ARG A 230 11.01 9.66 -17.28
C ARG A 230 10.32 11.02 -17.38
N ASN A 231 9.03 11.02 -17.71
CA ASN A 231 8.27 12.25 -17.92
C ASN A 231 8.22 13.11 -16.65
N ALA A 232 8.04 12.44 -15.50
CA ALA A 232 8.01 13.08 -14.20
C ALA A 232 9.43 13.39 -13.62
N ASN A 233 10.50 13.06 -14.33
CA ASN A 233 11.88 13.26 -13.84
C ASN A 233 12.09 12.71 -12.42
N VAL A 234 11.61 11.49 -12.17
CA VAL A 234 11.73 10.79 -10.89
C VAL A 234 13.19 10.50 -10.58
N LYS A 235 13.65 10.67 -9.34
CA LYS A 235 15.06 10.40 -8.99
C LYS A 235 15.34 8.91 -8.77
N LYS A 236 14.42 8.19 -8.11
CA LYS A 236 14.49 6.75 -7.84
C LYS A 236 13.15 6.10 -8.07
N LEU A 237 13.13 5.00 -8.83
CA LEU A 237 11.96 4.17 -9.09
C LEU A 237 12.08 2.84 -8.35
N VAL A 238 11.05 2.48 -7.60
CA VAL A 238 10.91 1.17 -6.96
C VAL A 238 9.64 0.52 -7.47
N LEU A 239 9.74 -0.72 -7.92
CA LEU A 239 8.58 -1.49 -8.37
C LEU A 239 8.04 -2.34 -7.23
N ASN A 240 6.73 -2.39 -7.14
CA ASN A 240 5.98 -3.10 -6.10
C ASN A 240 4.76 -3.77 -6.73
N HIS A 241 3.95 -4.48 -5.93
CA HIS A 241 2.68 -5.06 -6.36
C HIS A 241 2.74 -5.71 -7.74
N PHE A 242 3.46 -6.85 -7.83
CA PHE A 242 3.70 -7.53 -9.09
C PHE A 242 2.52 -8.42 -9.49
N VAL A 243 1.94 -8.17 -10.65
CA VAL A 243 0.76 -8.86 -11.18
C VAL A 243 1.07 -9.55 -12.51
N PRO A 244 1.23 -10.89 -12.54
CA PRO A 244 1.38 -11.82 -11.43
C PRO A 244 2.74 -11.72 -10.70
N PRO A 245 2.92 -12.39 -9.54
CA PRO A 245 4.11 -12.19 -8.69
C PRO A 245 5.39 -12.85 -9.21
N LYS A 246 5.29 -13.70 -10.23
CA LYS A 246 6.42 -14.39 -10.85
C LYS A 246 6.66 -13.85 -12.26
N PHE A 247 7.88 -13.42 -12.53
CA PHE A 247 8.25 -12.76 -13.79
C PHE A 247 9.75 -12.87 -14.07
N ASP A 248 10.17 -12.52 -15.29
CA ASP A 248 11.57 -12.36 -15.65
C ASP A 248 12.05 -10.95 -15.32
N GLU A 249 12.90 -10.84 -14.30
CA GLU A 249 13.45 -9.56 -13.81
C GLU A 249 14.24 -8.81 -14.89
N LYS A 250 14.98 -9.54 -15.71
CA LYS A 250 15.79 -8.95 -16.77
C LYS A 250 14.91 -8.32 -17.85
N ASP A 251 13.86 -9.02 -18.27
CA ASP A 251 12.89 -8.51 -19.25
C ASP A 251 12.22 -7.23 -18.74
N ILE A 252 11.78 -7.22 -17.48
CA ILE A 252 11.17 -6.04 -16.87
C ILE A 252 12.14 -4.85 -16.84
N LEU A 253 13.37 -5.07 -16.37
CA LEU A 253 14.38 -4.01 -16.32
C LEU A 253 14.73 -3.49 -17.71
N GLU A 254 14.88 -4.36 -18.71
CA GLU A 254 15.15 -3.95 -20.08
C GLU A 254 14.02 -3.08 -20.67
N LYS A 255 12.76 -3.42 -20.38
CA LYS A 255 11.60 -2.64 -20.81
C LYS A 255 11.56 -1.25 -20.19
N ILE A 256 11.75 -1.16 -18.88
CA ILE A 256 11.81 0.13 -18.18
C ILE A 256 12.97 0.97 -18.69
N GLN A 257 14.16 0.37 -18.84
CA GLN A 257 15.36 1.07 -19.26
C GLN A 257 15.31 1.63 -20.69
N LYS A 258 14.37 1.18 -21.54
CA LYS A 258 14.13 1.83 -22.84
C LYS A 258 13.66 3.28 -22.67
N HIS A 259 12.95 3.57 -21.61
CA HIS A 259 12.29 4.87 -21.37
C HIS A 259 12.95 5.66 -20.24
N TYR A 260 13.28 5.02 -19.11
CA TYR A 260 13.83 5.65 -17.92
C TYR A 260 15.25 5.13 -17.63
N LYS A 261 16.21 6.06 -17.45
CA LYS A 261 17.65 5.75 -17.22
C LYS A 261 18.10 5.97 -15.78
N GLY A 262 17.16 6.39 -14.89
CA GLY A 262 17.46 6.57 -13.48
C GLY A 262 17.56 5.25 -12.72
N GLU A 263 17.81 5.33 -11.42
CA GLU A 263 17.90 4.18 -10.53
C GLU A 263 16.55 3.46 -10.48
N THR A 264 16.53 2.18 -10.81
CA THR A 264 15.33 1.31 -10.78
C THR A 264 15.61 0.10 -9.91
N ILE A 265 14.74 -0.14 -8.93
CA ILE A 265 14.82 -1.26 -8.00
C ILE A 265 13.57 -2.13 -8.16
N LEU A 266 13.75 -3.43 -8.36
CA LEU A 266 12.68 -4.42 -8.26
C LEU A 266 12.46 -4.71 -6.78
N GLY A 267 11.30 -4.35 -6.26
CA GLY A 267 10.96 -4.56 -4.86
C GLY A 267 10.90 -6.04 -4.48
N THR A 268 11.38 -6.34 -3.31
CA THR A 268 11.22 -7.63 -2.64
C THR A 268 10.60 -7.40 -1.28
N ASP A 269 9.96 -8.40 -0.73
CA ASP A 269 9.44 -8.32 0.63
C ASP A 269 10.57 -8.00 1.61
N LEU A 270 10.28 -7.12 2.57
CA LEU A 270 11.19 -6.61 3.60
C LEU A 270 12.34 -5.73 3.08
N LEU A 271 12.31 -5.34 1.80
CA LEU A 271 13.28 -4.37 1.27
C LEU A 271 13.14 -3.03 1.99
N ARG A 272 14.27 -2.52 2.49
CA ARG A 272 14.38 -1.22 3.16
C ARG A 272 14.96 -0.17 2.20
N ILE A 273 14.32 0.98 2.14
CA ILE A 273 14.67 2.07 1.22
C ILE A 273 14.72 3.37 2.01
N GLU A 274 15.89 3.98 2.05
CA GLU A 274 16.07 5.35 2.57
C GLU A 274 15.89 6.38 1.44
N PHE A 275 15.32 7.54 1.76
CA PHE A 275 15.11 8.62 0.80
C PHE A 275 15.10 10.02 1.43
#